data_f34771e1e258c0a8bfeabc144029a715
#
_entry.id   f34771e1e258c0a8bfeabc144029a715
#
_cell.length_a   1.000
_cell.length_b   1.000
_cell.length_c   1.000
_cell.angle_alpha   90.00
_cell.angle_beta   90.00
_cell.angle_gamma   90.00
#
_symmetry.space_group_name_H-M   'P 1'
#
loop_
_entity.id
_entity.type
_entity.pdbx_description
1 polymer ?
#
loop_
_entity_poly.entity_id
_entity_poly.type
_entity_poly.pdbx_seq_one_letter_code
_entity_poly.pdbx_strand_id
1 'polypeptide(L)'
;MRKIEREMIQAIIDRSYFKKANTKVTVVVPKGADSKAEMRVYLHDNHIATYTDDGQLFVNHCGWETVTTKSRLNSLINFVADPTKNGIYQKNYKWFITRNGVDYQMPQGWHQV
;
A
#
# COMPACT_ATOMS: atom_id res chain seq x y z
N MET A 1 5.46 8.31 11.55
CA MET A 1 4.78 7.06 11.18
C MET A 1 4.08 6.48 12.39
N ARG A 2 2.85 6.07 12.25
CA ARG A 2 2.07 5.46 13.32
C ARG A 2 2.62 4.08 13.69
N LYS A 3 2.45 3.67 14.96
CA LYS A 3 2.92 2.37 15.42
C LYS A 3 2.34 1.21 14.60
N ILE A 4 1.04 1.24 14.32
CA ILE A 4 0.36 0.19 13.52
C ILE A 4 0.97 0.09 12.11
N GLU A 5 1.42 1.20 11.54
CA GLU A 5 2.06 1.21 10.22
C GLU A 5 3.44 0.59 10.27
N ARG A 6 4.21 0.84 11.31
CA ARG A 6 5.50 0.16 11.51
C ARG A 6 5.33 -1.34 11.67
N GLU A 7 4.32 -1.76 12.43
CA GLU A 7 4.02 -3.18 12.62
C GLU A 7 3.55 -3.84 11.32
N MET A 8 2.72 -3.15 10.54
CA MET A 8 2.27 -3.58 9.22
C MET A 8 3.47 -3.80 8.26
N ILE A 9 4.37 -2.83 8.21
CA ILE A 9 5.56 -2.91 7.35
C ILE A 9 6.47 -4.04 7.81
N GLN A 10 6.65 -4.22 9.12
CA GLN A 10 7.46 -5.32 9.66
C GLN A 10 6.88 -6.68 9.25
N ALA A 11 5.55 -6.81 9.27
CA ALA A 11 4.90 -8.04 8.82
C ALA A 11 5.17 -8.32 7.33
N ILE A 12 5.20 -7.28 6.50
CA ILE A 12 5.55 -7.41 5.08
C ILE A 12 7.01 -7.89 4.94
N ILE A 13 7.92 -7.28 5.68
CA ILE A 13 9.35 -7.66 5.65
C ILE A 13 9.52 -9.12 6.08
N ASP A 14 8.81 -9.53 7.13
CA ASP A 14 8.89 -10.88 7.70
C ASP A 14 8.06 -11.90 6.92
N ARG A 15 7.30 -11.47 5.93
CA ARG A 15 6.34 -12.30 5.18
C ARG A 15 5.43 -13.07 6.12
N SER A 16 4.83 -12.35 7.07
CA SER A 16 3.98 -12.94 8.10
C SER A 16 2.58 -12.32 8.10
N TYR A 17 1.60 -13.10 8.56
CA TYR A 17 0.25 -12.61 8.79
C TYR A 17 0.26 -11.60 9.93
N PHE A 18 -0.52 -10.54 9.77
CA PHE A 18 -0.69 -9.51 10.80
C PHE A 18 -2.13 -9.02 10.79
N LYS A 19 -2.69 -8.84 11.96
CA LYS A 19 -3.98 -8.19 12.11
C LYS A 19 -4.00 -7.40 13.40
N LYS A 20 -4.31 -6.11 13.30
CA LYS A 20 -4.48 -5.23 14.45
C LYS A 20 -5.48 -4.15 14.10
N ALA A 21 -6.54 -4.02 14.91
CA ALA A 21 -7.63 -3.06 14.67
C ALA A 21 -8.17 -3.19 13.24
N ASN A 22 -8.08 -2.14 12.45
CA ASN A 22 -8.61 -2.09 11.09
C ASN A 22 -7.62 -2.54 10.00
N THR A 23 -6.40 -2.95 10.37
CA THR A 23 -5.31 -3.22 9.42
C THR A 23 -4.92 -4.69 9.47
N LYS A 24 -4.78 -5.29 8.27
CA LYS A 24 -4.44 -6.70 8.11
C LYS A 24 -3.44 -6.87 6.98
N VAL A 25 -2.46 -7.75 7.20
CA VAL A 25 -1.54 -8.22 6.15
C VAL A 25 -1.72 -9.71 6.00
N THR A 26 -1.93 -10.17 4.78
CA THR A 26 -1.96 -11.59 4.46
C THR A 26 -0.83 -11.94 3.51
N VAL A 27 -0.35 -13.18 3.61
CA VAL A 27 0.65 -13.72 2.69
C VAL A 27 -0.05 -14.71 1.77
N VAL A 28 -0.01 -14.45 0.48
CA VAL A 28 -0.66 -15.28 -0.53
C VAL A 28 0.40 -15.83 -1.47
N VAL A 29 0.38 -17.14 -1.66
CA VAL A 29 1.25 -17.80 -2.65
C VAL A 29 0.36 -18.25 -3.80
N PRO A 30 0.40 -17.58 -4.96
CA PRO A 30 -0.40 -18.00 -6.12
C PRO A 30 0.00 -19.40 -6.58
N LYS A 31 -0.93 -20.14 -7.18
CA LYS A 31 -0.65 -21.47 -7.72
C LYS A 31 0.16 -21.36 -9.00
N GLY A 32 1.21 -22.17 -9.13
CA GLY A 32 2.05 -22.22 -10.32
C GLY A 32 3.50 -22.48 -9.98
N ALA A 33 4.28 -23.00 -10.94
CA ALA A 33 5.66 -23.43 -10.72
C ALA A 33 6.60 -22.26 -10.40
N ASP A 34 6.31 -21.05 -10.92
CA ASP A 34 7.12 -19.85 -10.74
C ASP A 34 6.45 -18.81 -9.85
N SER A 35 5.47 -19.22 -9.04
CA SER A 35 4.70 -18.30 -8.23
C SER A 35 5.49 -17.87 -7.01
N LYS A 36 5.54 -16.54 -6.79
CA LYS A 36 6.16 -15.93 -5.62
C LYS A 36 5.09 -15.41 -4.69
N ALA A 37 5.43 -15.30 -3.41
CA ALA A 37 4.51 -14.78 -2.40
C ALA A 37 4.15 -13.32 -2.69
N GLU A 38 2.91 -12.96 -2.39
CA GLU A 38 2.43 -11.59 -2.36
C GLU A 38 1.98 -11.26 -0.94
N MET A 39 2.33 -10.07 -0.47
CA MET A 39 1.82 -9.55 0.78
C MET A 39 0.69 -8.58 0.45
N ARG A 40 -0.54 -8.92 0.88
CA ARG A 40 -1.72 -8.10 0.64
C ARG A 40 -2.09 -7.34 1.89
N VAL A 41 -2.33 -6.05 1.74
CA VAL A 41 -2.69 -5.17 2.86
C VAL A 41 -4.16 -4.78 2.74
N TYR A 42 -4.88 -4.93 3.85
CA TYR A 42 -6.30 -4.61 3.95
C TYR A 42 -6.53 -3.54 5.01
N LEU A 43 -7.40 -2.60 4.72
CA LEU A 43 -7.90 -1.61 5.67
C LEU A 43 -9.42 -1.74 5.70
N HIS A 44 -10.00 -2.05 6.87
CA HIS A 44 -11.44 -2.36 6.98
C HIS A 44 -11.89 -3.42 5.96
N ASP A 45 -11.07 -4.46 5.78
CA ASP A 45 -11.29 -5.55 4.82
C ASP A 45 -11.26 -5.14 3.33
N ASN A 46 -10.89 -3.89 3.03
CA ASN A 46 -10.65 -3.46 1.65
C ASN A 46 -9.18 -3.67 1.29
N HIS A 47 -8.93 -4.35 0.17
CA HIS A 47 -7.59 -4.65 -0.31
C HIS A 47 -6.96 -3.39 -0.92
N ILE A 48 -6.16 -2.68 -0.13
CA ILE A 48 -5.62 -1.36 -0.51
C ILE A 48 -4.20 -1.43 -1.08
N ALA A 49 -3.47 -2.53 -0.87
CA ALA A 49 -2.10 -2.63 -1.38
C ALA A 49 -1.69 -4.08 -1.58
N THR A 50 -0.78 -4.29 -2.54
CA THR A 50 -0.09 -5.54 -2.77
C THR A 50 1.40 -5.26 -2.93
N TYR A 51 2.20 -5.92 -2.11
CA TYR A 51 3.66 -5.89 -2.21
C TYR A 51 4.13 -7.23 -2.72
N THR A 52 4.81 -7.23 -3.86
CA THR A 52 5.28 -8.46 -4.49
C THR A 52 6.63 -8.88 -3.91
N ASP A 53 6.96 -10.16 -4.05
CA ASP A 53 8.21 -10.71 -3.52
C ASP A 53 9.45 -10.10 -4.17
N ASP A 54 9.33 -9.57 -5.39
CA ASP A 54 10.38 -8.85 -6.10
C ASP A 54 10.41 -7.35 -5.83
N GLY A 55 9.65 -6.87 -4.83
CA GLY A 55 9.75 -5.51 -4.33
C GLY A 55 8.87 -4.48 -5.02
N GLN A 56 7.89 -4.90 -5.80
CA GLN A 56 6.94 -3.97 -6.44
C GLN A 56 5.76 -3.70 -5.52
N LEU A 57 5.29 -2.47 -5.50
CA LEU A 57 4.12 -2.06 -4.72
C LEU A 57 3.01 -1.55 -5.63
N PHE A 58 1.81 -2.08 -5.42
CA PHE A 58 0.58 -1.63 -6.08
C PHE A 58 -0.38 -1.12 -5.01
N VAL A 59 -1.05 -0.01 -5.27
CA VAL A 59 -1.95 0.65 -4.30
C VAL A 59 -3.31 0.93 -4.91
N ASN A 60 -4.35 0.90 -4.06
CA ASN A 60 -5.73 1.15 -4.46
C ASN A 60 -6.49 1.73 -3.26
N HIS A 61 -7.04 2.94 -3.38
CA HIS A 61 -7.80 3.51 -2.27
C HIS A 61 -9.20 2.90 -2.10
N CYS A 62 -9.65 2.07 -3.04
CA CYS A 62 -10.92 1.34 -3.00
C CYS A 62 -12.15 2.23 -2.85
N GLY A 63 -12.08 3.49 -3.25
CA GLY A 63 -13.14 4.48 -3.03
C GLY A 63 -13.17 5.07 -1.63
N TRP A 64 -12.29 4.63 -0.73
CA TRP A 64 -12.18 5.14 0.64
C TRP A 64 -11.14 6.25 0.73
N GLU A 65 -11.53 7.45 0.34
CA GLU A 65 -10.64 8.62 0.30
C GLU A 65 -10.56 9.27 1.69
N THR A 66 -10.00 8.55 2.67
CA THR A 66 -9.91 8.99 4.06
C THR A 66 -8.46 9.29 4.45
N VAL A 67 -8.30 10.05 5.55
CA VAL A 67 -6.98 10.33 6.14
C VAL A 67 -6.27 9.03 6.50
N THR A 68 -6.99 8.05 7.04
CA THR A 68 -6.40 6.77 7.42
C THR A 68 -5.89 5.99 6.19
N THR A 69 -6.69 5.91 5.13
CA THR A 69 -6.26 5.26 3.89
C THR A 69 -4.99 5.92 3.35
N LYS A 70 -4.98 7.25 3.28
CA LYS A 70 -3.82 8.00 2.79
C LYS A 70 -2.58 7.75 3.66
N SER A 71 -2.74 7.73 4.98
CA SER A 71 -1.64 7.46 5.90
C SER A 71 -1.04 6.05 5.69
N ARG A 72 -1.91 5.03 5.56
CA ARG A 72 -1.45 3.66 5.32
C ARG A 72 -0.69 3.55 4.01
N LEU A 73 -1.26 4.10 2.92
CA LEU A 73 -0.64 4.03 1.60
C LEU A 73 0.67 4.80 1.55
N ASN A 74 0.74 5.98 2.16
CA ASN A 74 1.99 6.75 2.19
C ASN A 74 3.08 6.06 2.99
N SER A 75 2.73 5.36 4.07
CA SER A 75 3.72 4.60 4.83
C SER A 75 4.34 3.46 3.99
N LEU A 76 3.52 2.80 3.17
CA LEU A 76 3.99 1.76 2.25
C LEU A 76 4.84 2.34 1.12
N ILE A 77 4.43 3.46 0.56
CA ILE A 77 5.20 4.14 -0.50
C ILE A 77 6.56 4.58 0.04
N ASN A 78 6.60 5.14 1.25
CA ASN A 78 7.85 5.55 1.89
C ASN A 78 8.78 4.37 2.17
N PHE A 79 8.23 3.18 2.34
CA PHE A 79 9.01 1.96 2.53
C PHE A 79 9.71 1.51 1.24
N VAL A 80 9.09 1.69 0.07
CA VAL A 80 9.61 1.17 -1.20
C VAL A 80 10.25 2.23 -2.10
N ALA A 81 10.01 3.52 -1.88
CA ALA A 81 10.42 4.58 -2.77
C ALA A 81 10.86 5.83 -1.99
N ASP A 82 11.52 6.75 -2.68
CA ASP A 82 11.96 8.02 -2.11
C ASP A 82 10.74 8.89 -1.75
N PRO A 83 10.50 9.18 -0.46
CA PRO A 83 9.33 9.94 -0.04
C PRO A 83 9.34 11.40 -0.49
N THR A 84 10.48 11.93 -0.94
CA THR A 84 10.55 13.31 -1.47
C THR A 84 10.01 13.39 -2.89
N LYS A 85 9.89 12.24 -3.59
CA LYS A 85 9.46 12.19 -4.99
C LYS A 85 8.25 11.29 -5.22
N ASN A 86 7.79 10.61 -4.18
CA ASN A 86 6.70 9.64 -4.30
C ASN A 86 5.75 9.77 -3.11
N GLY A 87 4.46 9.73 -3.37
CA GLY A 87 3.46 9.81 -2.32
C GLY A 87 2.07 10.04 -2.86
N ILE A 88 1.11 10.08 -1.94
CA ILE A 88 -0.29 10.36 -2.23
C ILE A 88 -0.69 11.60 -1.48
N TYR A 89 -1.40 12.50 -2.14
CA TYR A 89 -1.92 13.71 -1.51
C TYR A 89 -3.30 14.07 -2.07
N GLN A 90 -3.98 14.96 -1.38
CA GLN A 90 -5.29 15.45 -1.76
C GLN A 90 -5.22 16.95 -2.03
N LYS A 91 -5.83 17.39 -3.14
CA LYS A 91 -5.94 18.80 -3.49
C LYS A 91 -7.30 19.04 -4.16
N ASN A 92 -8.04 20.04 -3.70
CA ASN A 92 -9.35 20.38 -4.22
C ASN A 92 -10.28 19.15 -4.24
N TYR A 93 -10.28 18.37 -3.15
CA TYR A 93 -11.09 17.16 -2.96
C TYR A 93 -10.75 16.01 -3.92
N LYS A 94 -9.64 16.12 -4.68
CA LYS A 94 -9.17 15.07 -5.59
C LYS A 94 -7.88 14.47 -5.07
N TRP A 95 -7.73 13.17 -5.26
CA TRP A 95 -6.52 12.45 -4.89
C TRP A 95 -5.55 12.38 -6.05
N PHE A 96 -4.26 12.54 -5.71
CA PHE A 96 -3.15 12.47 -6.65
C PHE A 96 -2.09 11.53 -6.12
N ILE A 97 -1.42 10.85 -7.05
CA ILE A 97 -0.23 10.05 -6.76
C ILE A 97 0.96 10.68 -7.47
N THR A 98 2.04 10.90 -6.71
CA THR A 98 3.29 11.41 -7.26
C THR A 98 4.24 10.24 -7.46
N ARG A 99 4.81 10.11 -8.65
CA ARG A 99 5.82 9.11 -9.00
C ARG A 99 7.03 9.80 -9.59
N ASN A 100 8.18 9.63 -8.96
CA ASN A 100 9.44 10.24 -9.40
C ASN A 100 9.30 11.74 -9.68
N GLY A 101 8.55 12.43 -8.83
CA GLY A 101 8.35 13.87 -8.92
C GLY A 101 7.26 14.33 -9.89
N VAL A 102 6.55 13.40 -10.53
CA VAL A 102 5.47 13.72 -11.48
C VAL A 102 4.12 13.35 -10.85
N ASP A 103 3.19 14.31 -10.87
CA ASP A 103 1.86 14.14 -10.28
C ASP A 103 0.87 13.55 -11.29
N TYR A 104 0.12 12.54 -10.85
CA TYR A 104 -0.95 11.92 -11.63
C TYR A 104 -2.22 11.93 -10.79
N GLN A 105 -3.36 12.11 -11.43
CA GLN A 105 -4.64 11.92 -10.74
C GLN A 105 -4.79 10.44 -10.35
N MET A 106 -5.31 10.18 -9.14
CA MET A 106 -5.47 8.82 -8.62
C MET A 106 -6.95 8.46 -8.55
N PRO A 107 -7.57 7.99 -9.65
CA PRO A 107 -8.90 7.43 -9.59
C PRO A 107 -8.92 6.09 -8.87
N GLN A 108 -10.12 5.58 -8.57
CA GLN A 108 -10.26 4.24 -8.00
C GLN A 108 -9.67 3.21 -8.95
N GLY A 109 -8.98 2.21 -8.40
CA GLY A 109 -8.31 1.15 -9.14
C GLY A 109 -6.86 1.00 -8.71
N TRP A 110 -6.15 0.08 -9.34
CA TRP A 110 -4.77 -0.23 -8.99
C TRP A 110 -3.78 0.69 -9.68
N HIS A 111 -2.81 1.17 -8.92
CA HIS A 111 -1.72 2.02 -9.40
C HIS A 111 -0.40 1.45 -8.93
N GLN A 112 0.54 1.28 -9.84
CA GLN A 112 1.90 0.87 -9.49
C GLN A 112 2.70 2.07 -8.99
N VAL A 113 3.41 1.87 -7.91
CA VAL A 113 4.30 2.89 -7.33
C VAL A 113 5.68 2.84 -7.99
#